data_ed4451b25056149166027ccc1617fc99
#
_entry.id   ed4451b25056149166027ccc1617fc99
#
_cell.length_a   1.000
_cell.length_b   1.000
_cell.length_c   1.000
_cell.angle_alpha   90.00
_cell.angle_beta   90.00
_cell.angle_gamma   90.00
#
_symmetry.space_group_name_H-M   'P 1'
#
loop_
_entity.id
_entity.type
_entity.pdbx_description
1 polymer ?
#
loop_
_entity_poly.entity_id
_entity_poly.type
_entity_poly.pdbx_seq_one_letter_code
_entity_poly.pdbx_strand_id
1 'polypeptide(L)'
;MRNLKAVYNRLADEKGLAYNPKLFDDVYTKVESQTKRALEAEQMNTLLHADMEELPKSVQCALAYFLLMFLFRGMPFIDLAHLRKKDVKGKCIVYSRHKTGRQMTVRIPKEAAGLMEE
;
A
#
# COMPACT_ATOMS: atom_id res chain seq x y z
N MET A 1 -13.64 17.23 11.87
CA MET A 1 -14.93 17.73 11.35
C MET A 1 -15.75 16.69 10.59
N ARG A 2 -15.17 15.86 9.70
CA ARG A 2 -15.92 14.79 9.00
C ARG A 2 -16.68 13.84 9.94
N ASN A 3 -16.05 13.40 11.02
CA ASN A 3 -16.67 12.49 11.98
C ASN A 3 -17.82 13.18 12.74
N LEU A 4 -17.68 14.47 13.06
CA LEU A 4 -18.73 15.26 13.70
C LEU A 4 -19.96 15.41 12.80
N LYS A 5 -19.76 15.66 11.50
CA LYS A 5 -20.85 15.69 10.52
C LYS A 5 -21.57 14.32 10.42
N ALA A 6 -20.82 13.22 10.44
CA ALA A 6 -21.41 11.88 10.40
C ALA A 6 -22.25 11.59 11.66
N VAL A 7 -21.76 11.94 12.84
CA VAL A 7 -22.50 11.80 14.10
C VAL A 7 -23.75 12.67 14.12
N TYR A 8 -23.65 13.92 13.68
CA TYR A 8 -24.80 14.84 13.57
C TYR A 8 -25.88 14.30 12.65
N ASN A 9 -25.52 13.85 11.43
CA ASN A 9 -26.46 13.28 10.49
C ASN A 9 -27.18 12.06 11.09
N ARG A 10 -26.44 11.17 11.74
CA ARG A 10 -27.01 9.99 12.38
C ARG A 10 -27.98 10.34 13.52
N LEU A 11 -27.65 11.32 14.35
CA LEU A 11 -28.53 11.78 15.42
C LEU A 11 -29.80 12.46 14.88
N ALA A 12 -29.68 13.22 13.78
CA ALA A 12 -30.83 13.83 13.13
C ALA A 12 -31.80 12.76 12.59
N ASP A 13 -31.27 11.69 11.97
CA ASP A 13 -32.06 10.59 11.43
C ASP A 13 -32.72 9.75 12.55
N GLU A 14 -31.94 9.38 13.59
CA GLU A 14 -32.43 8.49 14.66
C GLU A 14 -33.39 9.18 15.63
N LYS A 15 -33.18 10.47 15.93
CA LYS A 15 -33.95 11.20 16.94
C LYS A 15 -34.97 12.19 16.39
N GLY A 16 -35.13 12.26 15.05
CA GLY A 16 -36.03 13.21 14.42
C GLY A 16 -35.72 14.68 14.74
N LEU A 17 -34.47 14.99 15.04
CA LEU A 17 -34.04 16.35 15.31
C LEU A 17 -34.15 17.20 14.04
N ALA A 18 -34.50 18.50 14.19
CA ALA A 18 -34.55 19.41 13.07
C ALA A 18 -33.19 19.44 12.34
N TYR A 19 -33.15 18.86 11.17
CA TYR A 19 -31.93 18.80 10.37
C TYR A 19 -31.63 20.18 9.75
N ASN A 20 -30.46 20.74 10.02
CA ASN A 20 -29.98 21.93 9.35
C ASN A 20 -28.94 21.54 8.30
N PRO A 21 -29.30 21.54 7.00
CA PRO A 21 -28.38 21.13 5.92
C PRO A 21 -27.20 22.08 5.77
N LYS A 22 -27.32 23.35 6.24
CA LYS A 22 -26.29 24.36 6.10
C LYS A 22 -25.27 24.37 7.26
N LEU A 23 -25.46 23.59 8.31
CA LEU A 23 -24.60 23.61 9.50
C LEU A 23 -23.12 23.40 9.22
N PHE A 24 -22.78 22.70 8.15
CA PHE A 24 -21.42 22.38 7.76
C PHE A 24 -20.98 22.99 6.41
N ASP A 25 -21.73 23.96 5.87
CA ASP A 25 -21.43 24.53 4.55
C ASP A 25 -20.08 25.26 4.54
N ASP A 26 -19.75 25.97 5.63
CA ASP A 26 -18.50 26.71 5.77
C ASP A 26 -17.37 25.88 6.36
N VAL A 27 -17.61 24.59 6.60
CA VAL A 27 -16.61 23.69 7.22
C VAL A 27 -16.15 22.66 6.21
N TYR A 28 -14.84 22.61 5.98
CA TYR A 28 -14.26 21.59 5.12
C TYR A 28 -14.41 20.19 5.73
N THR A 29 -15.29 19.39 5.15
CA THR A 29 -15.59 18.01 5.60
C THR A 29 -15.07 16.95 4.65
N LYS A 30 -14.49 17.34 3.51
CA LYS A 30 -13.91 16.41 2.52
C LYS A 30 -12.50 15.99 2.92
N VAL A 31 -12.07 14.85 2.44
CA VAL A 31 -10.67 14.43 2.51
C VAL A 31 -9.94 15.10 1.35
N GLU A 32 -8.88 15.84 1.65
CA GLU A 32 -8.02 16.37 0.59
C GLU A 32 -7.49 15.23 -0.27
N SER A 33 -7.76 15.33 -1.57
CA SER A 33 -7.17 14.44 -2.54
C SER A 33 -5.70 14.81 -2.71
N GLN A 34 -4.81 14.03 -2.09
CA GLN A 34 -3.39 14.20 -2.34
C GLN A 34 -3.08 13.79 -3.78
N THR A 35 -2.29 14.62 -4.47
CA THR A 35 -1.76 14.27 -5.79
C THR A 35 -0.94 12.99 -5.65
N LYS A 36 -1.42 11.92 -6.25
CA LYS A 36 -0.69 10.64 -6.26
C LYS A 36 0.52 10.80 -7.16
N ARG A 37 1.70 10.64 -6.59
CA ARG A 37 2.95 10.55 -7.35
C ARG A 37 3.07 9.12 -7.88
N ALA A 38 2.90 8.95 -9.17
CA ALA A 38 3.14 7.68 -9.85
C ALA A 38 4.47 7.78 -10.62
N LEU A 39 5.20 6.68 -10.68
CA LEU A 39 6.36 6.57 -11.56
C LEU A 39 5.88 6.23 -12.97
N GLU A 40 6.50 6.85 -13.96
CA GLU A 40 6.31 6.49 -15.36
C GLU A 40 6.99 5.15 -15.67
N ALA A 41 6.52 4.46 -16.72
CA ALA A 41 7.03 3.15 -17.09
C ALA A 41 8.56 3.16 -17.36
N GLU A 42 9.07 4.22 -17.96
CA GLU A 42 10.51 4.39 -18.24
C GLU A 42 11.32 4.52 -16.95
N GLN A 43 10.82 5.29 -15.99
CA GLN A 43 11.47 5.44 -14.67
C GLN A 43 11.49 4.10 -13.92
N MET A 44 10.39 3.36 -13.98
CA MET A 44 10.32 2.05 -13.36
C MET A 44 11.26 1.04 -14.01
N ASN A 45 11.37 1.07 -15.34
CA ASN A 45 12.31 0.24 -16.08
C ASN A 45 13.77 0.57 -15.74
N THR A 46 14.11 1.85 -15.57
CA THR A 46 15.43 2.29 -15.12
C THR A 46 15.76 1.72 -13.73
N LEU A 47 14.80 1.74 -12.79
CA LEU A 47 14.98 1.17 -11.46
C LEU A 47 15.16 -0.35 -11.48
N LEU A 48 14.44 -1.06 -12.34
CA LEU A 48 14.55 -2.51 -12.48
C LEU A 48 15.91 -2.97 -13.02
N HIS A 49 16.58 -2.12 -13.81
CA HIS A 49 17.87 -2.41 -14.42
C HIS A 49 19.02 -1.59 -13.83
N ALA A 50 18.79 -0.94 -12.68
CA ALA A 50 19.83 -0.19 -12.00
C ALA A 50 20.93 -1.12 -11.49
N ASP A 51 22.19 -0.71 -11.67
CA ASP A 51 23.31 -1.43 -11.09
C ASP A 51 23.32 -1.20 -9.57
N MET A 52 23.00 -2.25 -8.84
CA MET A 52 22.96 -2.18 -7.38
C MET A 52 24.32 -2.06 -6.75
N GLU A 53 25.38 -2.60 -7.37
CA GLU A 53 26.73 -2.62 -6.80
C GLU A 53 27.33 -1.22 -6.65
N GLU A 54 26.95 -0.29 -7.52
CA GLU A 54 27.39 1.10 -7.47
C GLU A 54 26.71 1.95 -6.38
N LEU A 55 25.65 1.44 -5.76
CA LEU A 55 24.85 2.17 -4.78
C LEU A 55 25.32 1.92 -3.34
N PRO A 56 25.18 2.90 -2.42
CA PRO A 56 25.38 2.67 -1.00
C PRO A 56 24.47 1.55 -0.47
N LYS A 57 24.95 0.71 0.45
CA LYS A 57 24.19 -0.44 0.97
C LYS A 57 22.78 -0.10 1.47
N SER A 58 22.60 1.05 2.11
CA SER A 58 21.29 1.50 2.56
C SER A 58 20.30 1.75 1.40
N VAL A 59 20.81 2.27 0.29
CA VAL A 59 20.02 2.52 -0.93
C VAL A 59 19.75 1.20 -1.66
N GLN A 60 20.73 0.30 -1.72
CA GLN A 60 20.53 -1.05 -2.26
C GLN A 60 19.38 -1.77 -1.57
N CYS A 61 19.39 -1.82 -0.23
CA CYS A 61 18.31 -2.43 0.54
C CYS A 61 16.95 -1.76 0.29
N ALA A 62 16.91 -0.43 0.27
CA ALA A 62 15.67 0.31 0.01
C ALA A 62 15.12 0.03 -1.39
N LEU A 63 16.01 -0.01 -2.40
CA LEU A 63 15.63 -0.33 -3.78
C LEU A 63 15.16 -1.77 -3.91
N ALA A 64 15.86 -2.73 -3.29
CA ALA A 64 15.46 -4.14 -3.29
C ALA A 64 14.06 -4.32 -2.69
N TYR A 65 13.77 -3.73 -1.53
CA TYR A 65 12.43 -3.78 -0.94
C TYR A 65 11.37 -3.11 -1.82
N PHE A 66 11.69 -1.97 -2.42
CA PHE A 66 10.78 -1.28 -3.33
C PHE A 66 10.44 -2.15 -4.54
N LEU A 67 11.45 -2.74 -5.18
CA LEU A 67 11.29 -3.62 -6.32
C LEU A 67 10.51 -4.89 -5.96
N LEU A 68 10.79 -5.52 -4.82
CA LEU A 68 10.03 -6.67 -4.33
C LEU A 68 8.56 -6.34 -4.09
N MET A 69 8.26 -5.20 -3.44
CA MET A 69 6.88 -4.75 -3.26
C MET A 69 6.16 -4.58 -4.60
N PHE A 70 6.83 -4.01 -5.60
CA PHE A 70 6.28 -3.84 -6.95
C PHE A 70 6.07 -5.18 -7.65
N LEU A 71 7.10 -6.04 -7.69
CA LEU A 71 7.08 -7.35 -8.35
C LEU A 71 6.06 -8.30 -7.72
N PHE A 72 5.80 -8.16 -6.42
CA PHE A 72 4.74 -8.89 -5.71
C PHE A 72 3.37 -8.20 -5.77
N ARG A 73 3.11 -7.47 -6.88
CA ARG A 73 1.83 -6.84 -7.20
C ARG A 73 1.35 -5.82 -6.17
N GLY A 74 2.26 -5.00 -5.68
CA GLY A 74 1.96 -3.96 -4.69
C GLY A 74 1.77 -4.54 -3.29
N MET A 75 2.55 -5.54 -2.91
CA MET A 75 2.57 -6.05 -1.54
C MET A 75 2.99 -4.92 -0.59
N PRO A 76 2.22 -4.64 0.48
CA PRO A 76 2.61 -3.65 1.46
C PRO A 76 3.91 -4.03 2.16
N PHE A 77 4.73 -3.05 2.55
CA PHE A 77 6.00 -3.30 3.23
C PHE A 77 5.84 -4.13 4.51
N ILE A 78 4.76 -3.91 5.27
CA ILE A 78 4.50 -4.69 6.48
C ILE A 78 4.28 -6.18 6.19
N ASP A 79 3.61 -6.50 5.09
CA ASP A 79 3.39 -7.90 4.68
C ASP A 79 4.71 -8.51 4.21
N LEU A 80 5.53 -7.76 3.46
CA LEU A 80 6.86 -8.19 3.02
C LEU A 80 7.81 -8.43 4.21
N ALA A 81 7.83 -7.52 5.19
CA ALA A 81 8.68 -7.63 6.38
C ALA A 81 8.33 -8.83 7.29
N HIS A 82 7.09 -9.31 7.25
CA HIS A 82 6.64 -10.49 8.00
C HIS A 82 6.69 -11.79 7.19
N LEU A 83 7.15 -11.73 5.93
CA LEU A 83 7.25 -12.90 5.07
C LEU A 83 8.28 -13.89 5.64
N ARG A 84 7.93 -15.15 5.67
CA ARG A 84 8.78 -16.24 6.17
C ARG A 84 9.08 -17.22 5.06
N LYS A 85 10.19 -17.94 5.16
CA LYS A 85 10.55 -19.00 4.20
C LYS A 85 9.44 -20.04 4.03
N LYS A 86 8.67 -20.34 5.05
CA LYS A 86 7.52 -21.26 4.99
C LYS A 86 6.35 -20.76 4.14
N ASP A 87 6.28 -19.46 3.89
CA ASP A 87 5.23 -18.84 3.09
C ASP A 87 5.53 -18.95 1.59
N VAL A 88 6.79 -19.28 1.25
CA VAL A 88 7.23 -19.56 -0.11
C VAL A 88 6.92 -21.02 -0.43
N LYS A 89 6.00 -21.24 -1.36
CA LYS A 89 5.56 -22.58 -1.81
C LYS A 89 5.86 -22.75 -3.30
N GLY A 90 7.03 -23.31 -3.60
CA GLY A 90 7.48 -23.46 -4.98
C GLY A 90 7.68 -22.08 -5.66
N LYS A 91 6.88 -21.81 -6.68
CA LYS A 91 6.94 -20.54 -7.44
C LYS A 91 5.94 -19.48 -6.96
N CYS A 92 5.35 -19.66 -5.80
CA CYS A 92 4.34 -18.76 -5.26
C CYS A 92 4.62 -18.44 -3.79
N ILE A 93 4.22 -17.25 -3.38
CA ILE A 93 4.16 -16.82 -1.99
C ILE A 93 2.70 -16.87 -1.54
N VAL A 94 2.44 -17.55 -0.43
CA VAL A 94 1.11 -17.65 0.18
C VAL A 94 1.19 -17.04 1.56
N TYR A 95 0.59 -15.88 1.74
CA TYR A 95 0.64 -15.13 3.00
C TYR A 95 -0.73 -14.59 3.40
N SER A 96 -0.91 -14.28 4.67
CA SER A 96 -2.10 -13.61 5.18
C SER A 96 -1.86 -12.12 5.28
N ARG A 97 -2.70 -11.32 4.60
CA ARG A 97 -2.57 -9.86 4.59
C ARG A 97 -2.75 -9.29 5.99
N HIS A 98 -1.77 -8.56 6.50
CA HIS A 98 -1.77 -8.05 7.86
C HIS A 98 -2.99 -7.17 8.18
N LYS A 99 -3.38 -6.29 7.26
CA LYS A 99 -4.51 -5.36 7.44
C LYS A 99 -5.88 -6.02 7.51
N THR A 100 -6.10 -7.12 6.77
CA THR A 100 -7.44 -7.70 6.57
C THR A 100 -7.53 -9.18 6.97
N GLY A 101 -6.43 -9.85 7.30
CA GLY A 101 -6.37 -11.29 7.54
C GLY A 101 -6.64 -12.15 6.30
N ARG A 102 -6.89 -11.53 5.13
CA ARG A 102 -7.20 -12.27 3.90
C ARG A 102 -5.97 -12.98 3.38
N GLN A 103 -6.13 -14.25 3.03
CA GLN A 103 -5.09 -15.03 2.38
C GLN A 103 -4.86 -14.54 0.95
N MET A 104 -3.60 -14.30 0.62
CA MET A 104 -3.14 -13.83 -0.67
C MET A 104 -2.14 -14.83 -1.25
N THR A 105 -2.23 -15.05 -2.56
CA THR A 105 -1.26 -15.87 -3.29
C THR A 105 -0.67 -15.03 -4.41
N VAL A 106 0.64 -14.90 -4.42
CA VAL A 106 1.39 -14.13 -5.40
C VAL A 106 2.43 -15.02 -6.05
N ARG A 107 2.48 -15.02 -7.38
CA ARG A 107 3.51 -15.74 -8.13
C ARG A 107 4.83 -14.97 -8.06
N ILE A 108 5.93 -15.66 -7.83
CA ILE A 108 7.28 -15.08 -7.80
C ILE A 108 7.75 -14.94 -9.27
N PRO A 109 7.95 -13.73 -9.78
CA PRO A 109 8.57 -13.52 -11.08
C PRO A 109 10.07 -13.87 -11.02
N LYS A 110 10.70 -14.09 -12.17
CA LYS A 110 12.12 -14.48 -12.23
C LYS A 110 13.04 -13.39 -11.67
N GLU A 111 12.69 -12.13 -11.91
CA GLU A 111 13.40 -10.96 -11.47
C GLU A 111 13.40 -10.84 -9.92
N ALA A 112 12.30 -11.23 -9.29
CA ALA A 112 12.19 -11.23 -7.84
C ALA A 112 12.99 -12.36 -7.18
N ALA A 113 13.16 -13.49 -7.87
CA ALA A 113 13.92 -14.61 -7.33
C ALA A 113 15.39 -14.23 -7.07
N GLY A 114 16.02 -13.50 -8.00
CA GLY A 114 17.37 -12.99 -7.82
C GLY A 114 17.53 -12.06 -6.63
N LEU A 115 16.57 -11.16 -6.42
CA LEU A 115 16.57 -10.22 -5.28
C LEU A 115 16.32 -10.87 -3.91
N MET A 116 15.78 -12.08 -3.89
CA MET A 116 15.49 -12.81 -2.63
C MET A 116 16.68 -13.68 -2.17
N GLU A 117 17.68 -13.92 -3.01
CA GLU A 117 18.86 -14.74 -2.71
C GLU A 117 20.02 -13.94 -2.12
N GLU A 118 19.99 -12.61 -2.25
CA GLU A 118 20.94 -11.68 -1.62
C GLU A 118 20.53 -11.35 -0.16
#